data_d837127617e7190372e9e71dc87bb33c
#
_entry.id   d837127617e7190372e9e71dc87bb33c
#
_cell.length_a   1.000
_cell.length_b   1.000
_cell.length_c   1.000
_cell.angle_alpha   90.00
_cell.angle_beta   90.00
_cell.angle_gamma   90.00
#
_symmetry.space_group_name_H-M   'P 1'
#
loop_
_entity.id
_entity.type
_entity.pdbx_description
1 polymer ?
#
loop_
_entity_poly.entity_id
_entity_poly.type
_entity_poly.pdbx_seq_one_letter_code
_entity_poly.pdbx_strand_id
1 'polypeptide(L)'
;MRNGFVRFGELMNKADSFSPLPDVTGGLESNPDIYQKVWTEAGKMRSSGELLQLGNKIQCPVVAIHGDYDPHPAAGVREPLSHVLKDFRFILLEKCGHRPWFERYAQEIFYNTLRREISLARG
;
A
#
# COMPACT_ATOMS: atom_id res chain seq x y z
N MET A 1 6.09 -29.91 -5.28
CA MET A 1 6.80 -28.86 -4.48
C MET A 1 6.23 -27.50 -4.79
N ARG A 2 5.94 -26.72 -3.76
CA ARG A 2 5.54 -25.32 -3.96
C ARG A 2 6.71 -24.53 -4.55
N ASN A 3 6.43 -23.71 -5.55
CA ASN A 3 7.40 -22.80 -6.13
C ASN A 3 7.89 -21.84 -5.02
N GLY A 4 9.21 -21.59 -4.95
CA GLY A 4 9.80 -20.68 -3.96
C GLY A 4 9.22 -19.27 -4.01
N PHE A 5 8.79 -18.81 -5.18
CA PHE A 5 8.12 -17.51 -5.34
C PHE A 5 6.74 -17.46 -4.66
N VAL A 6 5.95 -18.54 -4.75
CA VAL A 6 4.65 -18.64 -4.06
C VAL A 6 4.86 -18.63 -2.55
N ARG A 7 5.84 -19.38 -2.06
CA ARG A 7 6.19 -19.42 -0.64
C ARG A 7 6.66 -18.05 -0.12
N PHE A 8 7.43 -17.32 -0.91
CA PHE A 8 7.84 -15.96 -0.60
C PHE A 8 6.61 -15.04 -0.45
N GLY A 9 5.66 -15.12 -1.40
CA GLY A 9 4.43 -14.34 -1.34
C GLY A 9 3.59 -14.65 -0.08
N GLU A 10 3.47 -15.92 0.30
CA GLU A 10 2.76 -16.32 1.53
C GLU A 10 3.42 -15.74 2.79
N LEU A 11 4.75 -15.77 2.87
CA LEU A 11 5.49 -15.19 3.98
C LEU A 11 5.32 -13.67 4.05
N MET A 12 5.36 -12.99 2.91
CA MET A 12 5.12 -11.54 2.84
C MET A 12 3.71 -11.19 3.31
N ASN A 13 2.70 -11.91 2.85
CA ASN A 13 1.32 -11.70 3.28
C ASN A 13 1.15 -11.86 4.79
N LYS A 14 1.83 -12.83 5.38
CA LYS A 14 1.81 -13.04 6.83
C LYS A 14 2.50 -11.91 7.58
N ALA A 15 3.65 -11.46 7.11
CA ALA A 15 4.39 -10.34 7.70
C ALA A 15 3.63 -9.02 7.57
N ASP A 16 2.88 -8.85 6.47
CA ASP A 16 2.12 -7.65 6.16
C ASP A 16 0.80 -7.50 6.94
N SER A 17 0.41 -8.50 7.74
CA SER A 17 -0.90 -8.54 8.38
C SER A 17 -0.81 -8.44 9.90
N PHE A 18 -1.75 -7.71 10.52
CA PHE A 18 -1.92 -7.64 11.97
C PHE A 18 -2.87 -8.74 12.45
N SER A 19 -4.11 -8.74 12.01
CA SER A 19 -5.13 -9.76 12.32
C SER A 19 -6.00 -9.99 11.10
N PRO A 20 -5.50 -10.75 10.11
CA PRO A 20 -6.18 -10.88 8.82
C PRO A 20 -7.45 -11.70 8.94
N LEU A 21 -8.45 -11.30 8.16
CA LEU A 21 -9.64 -12.10 7.89
C LEU A 21 -9.29 -13.24 6.91
N PRO A 22 -10.07 -14.33 6.89
CA PRO A 22 -9.87 -15.37 5.90
C PRO A 22 -9.96 -14.83 4.48
N ASP A 23 -8.98 -15.20 3.64
CA ASP A 23 -9.00 -14.87 2.22
C ASP A 23 -9.91 -15.84 1.48
N VAL A 24 -11.07 -15.35 1.04
CA VAL A 24 -12.08 -16.14 0.33
C VAL A 24 -12.01 -15.92 -1.19
N THR A 25 -11.08 -15.09 -1.67
CA THR A 25 -10.98 -14.75 -3.10
C THR A 25 -10.21 -15.77 -3.91
N GLY A 26 -9.57 -16.75 -3.25
CA GLY A 26 -8.59 -17.63 -3.90
C GLY A 26 -7.29 -16.90 -4.23
N GLY A 27 -6.23 -17.63 -4.44
CA GLY A 27 -4.94 -17.03 -4.79
C GLY A 27 -4.97 -16.43 -6.19
N LEU A 28 -4.37 -15.25 -6.34
CA LEU A 28 -4.08 -14.69 -7.66
C LEU A 28 -2.91 -15.47 -8.29
N GLU A 29 -2.99 -15.68 -9.58
CA GLU A 29 -1.89 -16.28 -10.32
C GLU A 29 -0.68 -15.35 -10.32
N SER A 30 0.47 -15.86 -9.87
CA SER A 30 1.70 -15.08 -9.76
C SER A 30 2.57 -15.26 -10.98
N ASN A 31 3.10 -14.18 -11.53
CA ASN A 31 4.06 -14.22 -12.63
C ASN A 31 5.42 -13.68 -12.16
N PRO A 32 6.41 -14.57 -11.92
CA PRO A 32 7.73 -14.15 -11.44
C PRO A 32 8.49 -13.21 -12.39
N ASP A 33 8.32 -13.38 -13.70
CA ASP A 33 9.01 -12.55 -14.70
C ASP A 33 8.48 -11.11 -14.68
N ILE A 34 7.16 -10.94 -14.60
CA ILE A 34 6.55 -9.61 -14.49
C ILE A 34 6.97 -8.97 -13.16
N TYR A 35 6.90 -9.72 -12.07
CA TYR A 35 7.34 -9.25 -10.76
C TYR A 35 8.77 -8.73 -10.80
N GLN A 36 9.71 -9.53 -11.31
CA GLN A 36 11.12 -9.17 -11.37
C GLN A 36 11.36 -7.94 -12.22
N LYS A 37 10.75 -7.84 -13.39
CA LYS A 37 10.91 -6.70 -14.30
C LYS A 37 10.38 -5.41 -13.69
N VAL A 38 9.17 -5.45 -13.15
CA VAL A 38 8.54 -4.27 -12.54
C VAL A 38 9.32 -3.79 -11.32
N TRP A 39 9.69 -4.68 -10.42
CA TRP A 39 10.42 -4.32 -9.20
C TRP A 39 11.86 -3.86 -9.49
N THR A 40 12.51 -4.42 -10.49
CA THR A 40 13.84 -3.97 -10.91
C THR A 40 13.80 -2.54 -11.43
N GLU A 41 12.84 -2.22 -12.29
CA GLU A 41 12.67 -0.86 -12.82
C GLU A 41 12.25 0.14 -11.74
N ALA A 42 11.28 -0.23 -10.91
CA ALA A 42 10.87 0.58 -9.77
C ALA A 42 12.02 0.84 -8.79
N GLY A 43 12.89 -0.16 -8.57
CA GLY A 43 14.08 -0.03 -7.75
C GLY A 43 15.08 0.99 -8.29
N LYS A 44 15.31 0.99 -9.60
CA LYS A 44 16.16 1.99 -10.26
C LYS A 44 15.59 3.40 -10.11
N MET A 45 14.32 3.58 -10.39
CA MET A 45 13.64 4.87 -10.27
C MET A 45 13.63 5.37 -8.82
N ARG A 46 13.48 4.47 -7.86
CA ARG A 46 13.53 4.80 -6.43
C ARG A 46 14.93 5.25 -6.01
N SER A 47 15.95 4.51 -6.41
CA SER A 47 17.35 4.81 -6.07
C SER A 47 17.83 6.13 -6.66
N SER A 48 17.37 6.47 -7.87
CA SER A 48 17.69 7.76 -8.51
C SER A 48 16.86 8.94 -7.99
N GLY A 49 15.82 8.70 -7.19
CA GLY A 49 14.88 9.72 -6.75
C GLY A 49 13.82 10.09 -7.79
N GLU A 50 13.90 9.52 -8.98
CA GLU A 50 13.01 9.83 -10.10
C GLU A 50 11.54 9.47 -9.80
N LEU A 51 11.30 8.33 -9.12
CA LEU A 51 9.96 7.90 -8.77
C LEU A 51 9.27 8.92 -7.84
N LEU A 52 9.97 9.38 -6.82
CA LEU A 52 9.44 10.37 -5.88
C LEU A 52 9.20 11.71 -6.57
N GLN A 53 10.08 12.12 -7.47
CA GLN A 53 9.96 13.39 -8.21
C GLN A 53 8.70 13.47 -9.08
N LEU A 54 8.14 12.33 -9.49
CA LEU A 54 6.85 12.29 -10.21
C LEU A 54 5.72 12.92 -9.39
N GLY A 55 5.82 12.91 -8.06
CA GLY A 55 4.85 13.55 -7.17
C GLY A 55 4.67 15.04 -7.45
N ASN A 56 5.71 15.74 -7.90
CA ASN A 56 5.64 17.16 -8.24
C ASN A 56 4.71 17.46 -9.44
N LYS A 57 4.39 16.45 -10.25
CA LYS A 57 3.50 16.58 -11.41
C LYS A 57 2.03 16.33 -11.05
N ILE A 58 1.75 15.85 -9.85
CA ILE A 58 0.39 15.51 -9.42
C ILE A 58 -0.31 16.79 -8.98
N GLN A 59 -1.44 17.10 -9.62
CA GLN A 59 -2.24 18.30 -9.36
C GLN A 59 -3.48 18.02 -8.51
N CYS A 60 -3.96 16.78 -8.49
CA CYS A 60 -5.13 16.39 -7.71
C CYS A 60 -4.80 16.17 -6.23
N PRO A 61 -5.79 16.24 -5.33
CA PRO A 61 -5.64 15.81 -3.95
C PRO A 61 -5.24 14.35 -3.86
N VAL A 62 -4.33 14.03 -2.94
CA VAL A 62 -3.88 12.67 -2.67
C VAL A 62 -4.11 12.35 -1.19
N VAL A 63 -4.75 11.23 -0.93
CA VAL A 63 -4.93 10.70 0.43
C VAL A 63 -4.26 9.34 0.52
N ALA A 64 -3.31 9.20 1.42
CA ALA A 64 -2.70 7.92 1.75
C ALA A 64 -3.35 7.34 3.00
N ILE A 65 -3.78 6.09 2.92
CA ILE A 65 -4.30 5.32 4.06
C ILE A 65 -3.28 4.23 4.38
N HIS A 66 -2.76 4.23 5.59
CA HIS A 66 -1.63 3.38 5.98
C HIS A 66 -1.92 2.70 7.32
N GLY A 67 -1.55 1.43 7.45
CA GLY A 67 -1.68 0.69 8.72
C GLY A 67 -0.49 0.91 9.64
N ASP A 68 -0.75 1.01 10.94
CA ASP A 68 0.30 1.19 11.96
C ASP A 68 1.22 -0.02 12.12
N TYR A 69 0.77 -1.19 11.69
CA TYR A 69 1.52 -2.45 11.73
C TYR A 69 2.11 -2.84 10.37
N ASP A 70 2.02 -1.97 9.38
CA ASP A 70 2.63 -2.19 8.08
C ASP A 70 4.16 -2.28 8.26
N PRO A 71 4.84 -3.32 7.71
CA PRO A 71 6.30 -3.40 7.72
C PRO A 71 6.99 -2.21 7.06
N HIS A 72 6.32 -1.53 6.14
CA HIS A 72 6.79 -0.27 5.59
C HIS A 72 6.47 0.85 6.57
N PRO A 73 7.47 1.51 7.18
CA PRO A 73 7.21 2.54 8.20
C PRO A 73 6.34 3.68 7.67
N ALA A 74 5.34 4.09 8.45
CA ALA A 74 4.43 5.19 8.09
C ALA A 74 5.17 6.49 7.77
N ALA A 75 6.21 6.81 8.54
CA ALA A 75 7.06 7.98 8.32
C ALA A 75 7.75 7.96 6.95
N GLY A 76 8.18 6.77 6.51
CA GLY A 76 8.82 6.57 5.20
C GLY A 76 7.90 6.81 4.01
N VAL A 77 6.59 6.82 4.23
CA VAL A 77 5.59 7.19 3.22
C VAL A 77 5.18 8.65 3.40
N ARG A 78 4.78 9.01 4.61
CA ARG A 78 4.24 10.34 4.91
C ARG A 78 5.24 11.46 4.64
N GLU A 79 6.47 11.35 5.13
CA GLU A 79 7.45 12.44 5.04
C GLU A 79 7.87 12.73 3.61
N PRO A 80 8.32 11.74 2.80
CA PRO A 80 8.71 12.02 1.42
C PRO A 80 7.57 12.57 0.58
N LEU A 81 6.37 12.01 0.70
CA LEU A 81 5.22 12.44 -0.09
C LEU A 81 4.74 13.85 0.30
N SER A 82 4.87 14.22 1.56
CA SER A 82 4.51 15.58 2.02
C SER A 82 5.38 16.69 1.41
N HIS A 83 6.58 16.33 0.94
CA HIS A 83 7.50 17.28 0.32
C HIS A 83 7.26 17.47 -1.18
N VAL A 84 6.68 16.49 -1.86
CA VAL A 84 6.51 16.53 -3.31
C VAL A 84 5.07 16.68 -3.77
N LEU A 85 4.09 16.31 -2.94
CA LEU A 85 2.68 16.44 -3.27
C LEU A 85 2.12 17.76 -2.80
N LYS A 86 1.42 18.45 -3.69
CA LYS A 86 0.85 19.78 -3.42
C LYS A 86 -0.30 19.74 -2.41
N ASP A 87 -1.18 18.76 -2.54
CA ASP A 87 -2.34 18.56 -1.66
C ASP A 87 -2.31 17.10 -1.16
N PHE A 88 -1.80 16.91 0.04
CA PHE A 88 -1.54 15.59 0.59
C PHE A 88 -2.09 15.46 2.00
N ARG A 89 -2.87 14.39 2.24
CA ARG A 89 -3.31 13.99 3.57
C ARG A 89 -2.92 12.55 3.86
N PHE A 90 -2.59 12.28 5.11
CA PHE A 90 -2.17 10.96 5.56
C PHE A 90 -3.09 10.48 6.69
N ILE A 91 -3.63 9.27 6.54
CA ILE A 91 -4.52 8.65 7.52
C ILE A 91 -3.87 7.36 8.01
N LEU A 92 -3.60 7.30 9.31
CA LEU A 92 -3.05 6.12 9.96
C LEU A 92 -4.19 5.31 10.58
N LEU A 93 -4.24 4.01 10.26
CA LEU A 93 -5.20 3.07 10.84
C LEU A 93 -4.53 2.22 11.90
N GLU A 94 -5.16 2.12 13.07
CA GLU A 94 -4.68 1.29 14.18
C GLU A 94 -4.97 -0.19 13.95
N LYS A 95 -4.14 -1.06 14.51
CA LYS A 95 -4.26 -2.53 14.44
C LYS A 95 -4.42 -3.01 13.00
N CYS A 96 -3.62 -2.45 12.13
CA CYS A 96 -3.75 -2.61 10.70
C CYS A 96 -2.40 -2.82 10.05
N GLY A 97 -2.29 -3.86 9.23
CA GLY A 97 -1.13 -4.13 8.39
C GLY A 97 -1.22 -3.44 7.03
N HIS A 98 -0.56 -4.01 6.05
CA HIS A 98 -0.42 -3.44 4.71
C HIS A 98 -1.72 -3.45 3.89
N ARG A 99 -2.66 -4.36 4.21
CA ARG A 99 -3.91 -4.53 3.45
C ARG A 99 -5.13 -4.30 4.34
N PRO A 100 -5.51 -3.03 4.58
CA PRO A 100 -6.59 -2.69 5.50
C PRO A 100 -7.92 -3.41 5.23
N TRP A 101 -8.22 -3.66 3.98
CA TRP A 101 -9.45 -4.34 3.54
C TRP A 101 -9.54 -5.81 3.98
N PHE A 102 -8.43 -6.43 4.39
CA PHE A 102 -8.37 -7.79 4.95
C PHE A 102 -8.17 -7.80 6.46
N GLU A 103 -8.10 -6.64 7.12
CA GLU A 103 -7.83 -6.56 8.55
C GLU A 103 -9.12 -6.56 9.38
N ARG A 104 -9.18 -7.45 10.36
CA ARG A 104 -10.34 -7.63 11.24
C ARG A 104 -10.77 -6.34 11.93
N TYR A 105 -9.81 -5.56 12.43
CA TYR A 105 -10.08 -4.35 13.21
C TYR A 105 -10.12 -3.07 12.37
N ALA A 106 -9.61 -3.10 11.16
CA ALA A 106 -9.47 -1.91 10.32
C ALA A 106 -10.39 -1.90 9.10
N GLN A 107 -10.94 -3.05 8.70
CA GLN A 107 -11.72 -3.19 7.46
C GLN A 107 -12.88 -2.19 7.39
N GLU A 108 -13.68 -2.08 8.43
CA GLU A 108 -14.83 -1.17 8.45
C GLU A 108 -14.39 0.29 8.38
N ILE A 109 -13.41 0.66 9.19
CA ILE A 109 -12.87 2.02 9.22
C ILE A 109 -12.26 2.38 7.86
N PHE A 110 -11.55 1.45 7.25
CA PHE A 110 -10.98 1.63 5.92
C PHE A 110 -12.04 1.95 4.87
N TYR A 111 -13.10 1.14 4.79
CA TYR A 111 -14.16 1.36 3.80
C TYR A 111 -14.97 2.62 4.07
N ASN A 112 -15.23 2.95 5.32
CA ASN A 112 -15.92 4.20 5.69
C ASN A 112 -15.06 5.42 5.32
N THR A 113 -13.76 5.35 5.58
CA THR A 113 -12.81 6.39 5.18
C THR A 113 -12.78 6.55 3.66
N LEU A 114 -12.66 5.45 2.94
CA LEU A 114 -12.63 5.45 1.47
C LEU A 114 -13.90 6.06 0.88
N ARG A 115 -15.08 5.67 1.36
CA ARG A 115 -16.36 6.24 0.91
C ARG A 115 -16.44 7.74 1.16
N ARG A 116 -16.00 8.18 2.33
CA ARG A 116 -15.96 9.61 2.67
C ARG A 116 -15.06 10.39 1.72
N GLU A 117 -13.85 9.89 1.46
CA GLU A 117 -12.90 10.56 0.57
C GLU A 117 -13.41 10.63 -0.87
N ILE A 118 -14.04 9.57 -1.36
CA ILE A 118 -14.68 9.57 -2.70
C ILE A 118 -15.80 10.60 -2.75
N SER A 119 -16.63 10.71 -1.71
CA SER A 119 -17.72 11.69 -1.64
C SER A 119 -17.21 13.13 -1.63
N LEU A 120 -16.14 13.40 -0.88
CA LEU A 120 -15.50 14.72 -0.84
C LEU A 120 -14.89 15.11 -2.19
N ALA A 121 -14.33 14.15 -2.92
CA ALA A 121 -13.75 14.38 -4.24
C ALA A 121 -14.79 14.73 -5.32
N ARG A 122 -16.05 14.33 -5.10
CA ARG A 122 -17.17 14.63 -6.02
C ARG A 122 -17.83 16.01 -5.75
N GLY A 123 -17.59 16.54 -4.59
CA GLY A 123 -18.07 17.87 -4.19
C GLY A 123 -17.15 18.96 -4.69
#